data_6c4f88737cd84e5d100095872ebf811e
#
_entry.id   6c4f88737cd84e5d100095872ebf811e
#
_cell.length_a   1.000
_cell.length_b   1.000
_cell.length_c   1.000
_cell.angle_alpha   90.00
_cell.angle_beta   90.00
_cell.angle_gamma   90.00
#
_symmetry.space_group_name_H-M   'P 1'
#
loop_
_entity.id
_entity.type
_entity.pdbx_description
1 polymer ?
#
loop_
_entity_poly.entity_id
_entity_poly.type
_entity_poly.pdbx_seq_one_letter_code
_entity_poly.pdbx_strand_id
1 'polypeptide(L)'
;MSCFMKISRSKWFNHLKPQNSSLTCTSCFSSTSSFSHRKDNKKKYEHSYVCGPGTTPLLGQTIGQLLQSASDKHGDSEAVIVVHQKIRKTYQQLLHDADQLAAGFVSLKMQRGDRIGIWGPNSYEWALTQWAAARAGLILVNVNPSYQPMELKYALNKVGIKALVAAESFKNRDYYSILNEAVPEIKETNEMNFISSSEVPSLRSVIMISDNIVKGTWRFQDVMKLGGNNELKEIHGIQRKIQFDEPANIQFTSGTTGNPKGATLTHHNIVNNGYLMGLRTGYHLKAHRLCLPVPLYHCFGCVMGVLSAVSHGGSYVLSSPAFSAREAVKAVEQERCTSLYGTPTMFVDILNLPDLKSYDLSSLSTGYMAGAPCPQSIVKAVVHDLHMKDFVVAYGMTETSPVTFSGYSSDPLDVRHSTIGFPSDYTEVKVVNEQGEIVPVNTPGELCTRGYSTMLKYWDDDEKTKETISPDRWLRTGDIAVINENGYGQIVGRAKDMLIRGGENIYPREIEELLHTHPAVAEAHVIGVPDVRLGEEVCAWVRLRPNCSVTESDLRNFCREKVAYFKIPKYILFRDDFPKTVTGKIQKFRMREITVNELNLDS
;
A
#
# COMPACT_ATOMS: atom_id res chain seq x y z
N MET A 1 38.94 -19.20 45.73
CA MET A 1 40.00 -19.69 44.84
C MET A 1 39.58 -19.36 43.40
N SER A 2 40.27 -18.40 42.86
CA SER A 2 40.06 -17.84 41.53
C SER A 2 40.74 -18.68 40.45
N CYS A 3 40.17 -18.85 39.30
CA CYS A 3 40.92 -19.21 38.12
C CYS A 3 40.39 -18.36 36.95
N PHE A 4 41.08 -17.25 36.67
CA PHE A 4 40.97 -16.44 35.48
C PHE A 4 41.78 -17.12 34.35
N MET A 5 41.14 -17.48 33.25
CA MET A 5 41.86 -17.79 32.01
C MET A 5 41.78 -16.59 31.07
N LYS A 6 42.94 -15.91 30.95
CA LYS A 6 43.21 -14.94 29.89
C LYS A 6 43.42 -15.71 28.58
N ILE A 7 42.63 -15.43 27.55
CA ILE A 7 42.93 -15.82 26.18
C ILE A 7 43.53 -14.60 25.47
N SER A 8 44.79 -14.76 25.08
CA SER A 8 45.61 -13.75 24.41
C SER A 8 45.20 -13.58 22.93
N ARG A 9 45.02 -12.32 22.54
CA ARG A 9 45.07 -11.91 21.12
C ARG A 9 46.48 -12.08 20.59
N SER A 10 46.68 -12.90 19.55
CA SER A 10 47.82 -12.69 18.67
C SER A 10 47.66 -13.38 17.29
N LYS A 11 47.91 -12.60 16.25
CA LYS A 11 48.44 -12.96 14.94
C LYS A 11 47.57 -13.65 13.91
N TRP A 12 46.77 -12.83 13.19
CA TRP A 12 46.45 -13.10 11.79
C TRP A 12 46.29 -11.78 11.02
N PHE A 13 47.39 -11.04 10.80
CA PHE A 13 47.49 -9.99 9.78
C PHE A 13 48.98 -9.74 9.53
N ASN A 14 49.50 -10.40 8.51
CA ASN A 14 50.66 -9.95 7.75
C ASN A 14 50.98 -11.00 6.67
N HIS A 15 50.60 -10.66 5.44
CA HIS A 15 51.29 -11.00 4.18
C HIS A 15 50.32 -10.88 3.00
N LEU A 16 50.18 -9.68 2.45
CA LEU A 16 49.86 -9.46 1.04
C LEU A 16 50.41 -8.09 0.64
N LYS A 17 51.55 -8.10 -0.01
CA LYS A 17 52.10 -6.94 -0.73
C LYS A 17 51.28 -6.72 -2.02
N PRO A 18 51.03 -5.47 -2.46
CA PRO A 18 50.40 -5.22 -3.74
C PRO A 18 51.38 -5.47 -4.89
N GLN A 19 51.02 -6.36 -5.79
CA GLN A 19 51.65 -6.40 -7.13
C GLN A 19 50.79 -5.55 -8.07
N ASN A 20 51.37 -4.46 -8.56
CA ASN A 20 50.92 -3.72 -9.71
C ASN A 20 50.98 -4.61 -10.96
N SER A 21 49.82 -4.89 -11.56
CA SER A 21 49.74 -5.24 -12.97
C SER A 21 48.49 -4.62 -13.55
N SER A 22 48.72 -3.60 -14.39
CA SER A 22 47.74 -3.01 -15.28
C SER A 22 47.27 -4.06 -16.29
N LEU A 23 46.03 -4.52 -16.14
CA LEU A 23 45.28 -5.21 -17.20
C LEU A 23 44.03 -4.40 -17.50
N THR A 24 44.11 -3.60 -18.58
CA THR A 24 42.97 -3.03 -19.29
C THR A 24 42.15 -4.17 -19.86
N CYS A 25 41.01 -4.44 -19.26
CA CYS A 25 39.99 -5.31 -19.85
C CYS A 25 38.89 -4.42 -20.42
N THR A 26 39.08 -3.96 -21.66
CA THR A 26 38.07 -3.40 -22.55
C THR A 26 37.43 -4.58 -23.27
N SER A 27 36.18 -4.86 -22.95
CA SER A 27 35.22 -5.74 -23.63
C SER A 27 34.57 -6.72 -22.66
N CYS A 28 33.38 -6.39 -22.18
CA CYS A 28 32.26 -7.27 -21.83
C CYS A 28 31.13 -6.47 -21.18
N PHE A 29 30.53 -5.56 -21.91
CA PHE A 29 29.17 -5.11 -21.60
C PHE A 29 28.38 -5.02 -22.90
N SER A 30 28.05 -6.18 -23.44
CA SER A 30 26.95 -6.33 -24.41
C SER A 30 26.35 -7.70 -24.17
N SER A 31 25.54 -7.80 -23.13
CA SER A 31 24.53 -8.83 -23.05
C SER A 31 23.21 -8.15 -22.66
N THR A 32 22.46 -7.78 -23.68
CA THR A 32 21.01 -7.65 -23.59
C THR A 32 20.47 -9.03 -23.22
N SER A 33 20.55 -9.38 -21.94
CA SER A 33 19.78 -10.51 -21.42
C SER A 33 18.34 -10.06 -21.36
N SER A 34 17.59 -10.33 -22.45
CA SER A 34 16.15 -10.42 -22.42
C SER A 34 15.77 -11.27 -21.19
N PHE A 35 14.98 -10.70 -20.29
CA PHE A 35 14.35 -11.42 -19.18
C PHE A 35 13.38 -12.47 -19.72
N SER A 36 13.87 -13.53 -20.33
CA SER A 36 13.13 -14.75 -20.57
C SER A 36 13.21 -15.63 -19.31
N HIS A 37 12.59 -15.19 -18.23
CA HIS A 37 12.48 -15.99 -17.03
C HIS A 37 11.21 -16.84 -17.11
N ARG A 38 11.41 -18.02 -17.52
CA ARG A 38 10.77 -19.33 -17.36
C ARG A 38 10.90 -20.17 -18.64
N LYS A 39 12.13 -20.51 -19.00
CA LYS A 39 12.32 -21.75 -19.78
C LYS A 39 12.26 -22.92 -18.81
N ASP A 40 11.18 -23.68 -18.93
CA ASP A 40 11.05 -25.08 -18.54
C ASP A 40 11.44 -25.48 -17.09
N ASN A 41 10.67 -25.06 -16.08
CA ASN A 41 10.47 -25.91 -14.93
C ASN A 41 9.15 -26.66 -15.09
N LYS A 42 9.18 -27.81 -15.75
CA LYS A 42 8.06 -28.74 -15.93
C LYS A 42 7.59 -29.42 -14.63
N LYS A 43 8.17 -29.06 -13.47
CA LYS A 43 7.79 -29.62 -12.19
C LYS A 43 6.57 -28.86 -11.66
N LYS A 44 5.42 -29.46 -11.74
CA LYS A 44 4.19 -28.99 -11.13
C LYS A 44 4.31 -29.10 -9.61
N TYR A 45 3.71 -28.16 -8.90
CA TYR A 45 3.59 -28.23 -7.45
C TYR A 45 2.50 -29.27 -7.10
N GLU A 46 2.71 -30.04 -6.06
CA GLU A 46 1.75 -31.01 -5.51
C GLU A 46 1.07 -30.45 -4.25
N HIS A 47 1.80 -29.65 -3.48
CA HIS A 47 1.35 -29.01 -2.26
C HIS A 47 1.32 -27.50 -2.42
N SER A 48 0.41 -26.86 -1.71
CA SER A 48 0.24 -25.40 -1.70
C SER A 48 1.33 -24.69 -0.88
N TYR A 49 2.59 -24.89 -1.28
CA TYR A 49 3.76 -24.19 -0.77
C TYR A 49 4.63 -23.74 -1.94
N VAL A 50 4.90 -22.42 -2.00
CA VAL A 50 5.69 -21.81 -3.09
C VAL A 50 6.60 -20.75 -2.50
N CYS A 51 7.83 -20.69 -3.02
CA CYS A 51 8.76 -19.60 -2.74
C CYS A 51 9.02 -18.79 -4.02
N GLY A 52 8.88 -17.48 -3.93
CA GLY A 52 9.23 -16.56 -5.03
C GLY A 52 10.73 -16.62 -5.33
N PRO A 53 11.14 -16.86 -6.60
CA PRO A 53 12.54 -17.04 -6.94
C PRO A 53 13.27 -15.70 -6.88
N GLY A 54 14.16 -15.41 -6.05
CA GLY A 54 14.95 -14.20 -6.06
C GLY A 54 16.11 -14.29 -7.04
N THR A 55 16.09 -13.50 -8.07
CA THR A 55 17.19 -13.39 -9.05
C THR A 55 18.04 -12.14 -8.89
N THR A 56 17.45 -11.07 -8.34
CA THR A 56 18.10 -9.79 -8.09
C THR A 56 18.27 -9.61 -6.59
N PRO A 57 19.49 -9.31 -6.08
CA PRO A 57 19.72 -9.14 -4.65
C PRO A 57 18.82 -8.09 -4.01
N LEU A 58 18.42 -8.33 -2.76
CA LEU A 58 17.73 -7.34 -1.95
C LEU A 58 18.66 -6.15 -1.66
N LEU A 59 18.08 -4.95 -1.63
CA LEU A 59 18.80 -3.70 -1.34
C LEU A 59 19.02 -3.57 0.17
N GLY A 60 20.26 -3.39 0.59
CA GLY A 60 20.63 -3.05 1.96
C GLY A 60 20.60 -1.54 2.20
N GLN A 61 19.54 -0.84 1.75
CA GLN A 61 19.42 0.62 1.81
C GLN A 61 18.25 1.06 2.68
N THR A 62 18.42 2.20 3.35
CA THR A 62 17.30 2.94 3.96
C THR A 62 16.57 3.77 2.90
N ILE A 63 15.35 4.24 3.22
CA ILE A 63 14.59 5.15 2.35
C ILE A 63 15.40 6.42 2.05
N GLY A 64 16.08 6.97 3.07
CA GLY A 64 16.92 8.17 2.89
C GLY A 64 18.12 7.92 1.97
N GLN A 65 18.76 6.74 2.06
CA GLN A 65 19.85 6.34 1.18
C GLN A 65 19.36 6.03 -0.24
N LEU A 66 18.13 5.51 -0.39
CA LEU A 66 17.50 5.30 -1.69
C LEU A 66 17.33 6.64 -2.44
N LEU A 67 16.79 7.67 -1.75
CA LEU A 67 16.64 9.00 -2.35
C LEU A 67 18.00 9.61 -2.72
N GLN A 68 19.02 9.46 -1.85
CA GLN A 68 20.37 9.91 -2.15
C GLN A 68 20.91 9.24 -3.41
N SER A 69 20.83 7.91 -3.49
CA SER A 69 21.31 7.14 -4.65
C SER A 69 20.56 7.48 -5.94
N ALA A 70 19.25 7.77 -5.84
CA ALA A 70 18.46 8.21 -6.98
C ALA A 70 18.87 9.63 -7.44
N SER A 71 19.13 10.53 -6.49
CA SER A 71 19.62 11.88 -6.79
C SER A 71 21.02 11.86 -7.42
N ASP A 72 21.92 11.01 -6.92
CA ASP A 72 23.28 10.87 -7.47
C ASP A 72 23.27 10.35 -8.92
N LYS A 73 22.29 9.52 -9.28
CA LYS A 73 22.18 8.91 -10.62
C LYS A 73 21.32 9.72 -11.59
N HIS A 74 20.29 10.39 -11.10
CA HIS A 74 19.22 10.99 -11.90
C HIS A 74 18.92 12.44 -11.50
N GLY A 75 19.89 13.16 -10.93
CA GLY A 75 19.73 14.47 -10.27
C GLY A 75 18.86 15.47 -11.02
N ASP A 76 19.07 15.63 -12.32
CA ASP A 76 18.36 16.58 -13.16
C ASP A 76 17.00 16.07 -13.70
N SER A 77 16.70 14.78 -13.52
CA SER A 77 15.43 14.19 -13.94
C SER A 77 14.30 14.56 -12.97
N GLU A 78 13.09 14.74 -13.50
CA GLU A 78 11.91 14.96 -12.67
C GLU A 78 11.63 13.74 -11.76
N ALA A 79 11.52 13.96 -10.47
CA ALA A 79 11.20 12.94 -9.48
C ALA A 79 9.71 12.96 -9.10
N VAL A 80 9.15 14.16 -8.91
CA VAL A 80 7.77 14.35 -8.48
C VAL A 80 7.11 15.51 -9.22
N ILE A 81 5.87 15.25 -9.65
CA ILE A 81 4.99 16.24 -10.27
C ILE A 81 3.67 16.24 -9.50
N VAL A 82 3.28 17.38 -8.97
CA VAL A 82 2.00 17.55 -8.27
C VAL A 82 1.15 18.53 -9.08
N VAL A 83 0.26 17.97 -9.89
CA VAL A 83 -0.48 18.72 -10.92
C VAL A 83 -1.35 19.82 -10.31
N HIS A 84 -2.12 19.49 -9.28
CA HIS A 84 -3.05 20.43 -8.63
C HIS A 84 -2.34 21.55 -7.85
N GLN A 85 -1.08 21.35 -7.43
CA GLN A 85 -0.24 22.39 -6.79
C GLN A 85 0.69 23.09 -7.78
N LYS A 86 0.77 22.64 -9.05
CA LYS A 86 1.70 23.13 -10.07
C LYS A 86 3.18 23.04 -9.64
N ILE A 87 3.51 22.00 -8.87
CA ILE A 87 4.85 21.74 -8.36
C ILE A 87 5.52 20.67 -9.22
N ARG A 88 6.78 20.93 -9.60
CA ARG A 88 7.69 19.97 -10.24
C ARG A 88 9.03 20.04 -9.54
N LYS A 89 9.59 18.89 -9.20
CA LYS A 89 10.92 18.81 -8.58
C LYS A 89 11.74 17.72 -9.24
N THR A 90 13.00 18.05 -9.51
CA THR A 90 14.01 17.06 -9.88
C THR A 90 14.43 16.26 -8.66
N TYR A 91 15.17 15.17 -8.87
CA TYR A 91 15.71 14.37 -7.77
C TYR A 91 16.62 15.18 -6.86
N GLN A 92 17.48 16.03 -7.43
CA GLN A 92 18.35 16.90 -6.67
C GLN A 92 17.58 17.93 -5.83
N GLN A 93 16.53 18.53 -6.41
CA GLN A 93 15.66 19.45 -5.69
C GLN A 93 14.87 18.76 -4.58
N LEU A 94 14.34 17.56 -4.85
CA LEU A 94 13.61 16.77 -3.85
C LEU A 94 14.51 16.36 -2.67
N LEU A 95 15.75 15.93 -2.95
CA LEU A 95 16.73 15.61 -1.91
C LEU A 95 17.07 16.84 -1.07
N HIS A 96 17.32 17.99 -1.73
CA HIS A 96 17.58 19.26 -1.05
C HIS A 96 16.43 19.66 -0.12
N ASP A 97 15.20 19.66 -0.63
CA ASP A 97 14.02 20.01 0.15
C ASP A 97 13.80 19.02 1.33
N ALA A 98 14.07 17.72 1.10
CA ALA A 98 13.98 16.70 2.15
C ALA A 98 15.02 16.90 3.26
N ASP A 99 16.26 17.28 2.91
CA ASP A 99 17.30 17.57 3.89
C ASP A 99 16.99 18.85 4.67
N GLN A 100 16.44 19.90 4.02
CA GLN A 100 16.02 21.12 4.68
C GLN A 100 14.89 20.86 5.69
N LEU A 101 13.85 20.12 5.30
CA LEU A 101 12.76 19.77 6.21
C LEU A 101 13.24 18.86 7.35
N ALA A 102 14.12 17.90 7.06
CA ALA A 102 14.72 17.04 8.07
C ALA A 102 15.53 17.84 9.10
N ALA A 103 16.32 18.83 8.65
CA ALA A 103 17.05 19.75 9.52
C ALA A 103 16.07 20.58 10.38
N GLY A 104 14.94 20.99 9.81
CA GLY A 104 13.85 21.63 10.56
C GLY A 104 13.31 20.73 11.68
N PHE A 105 13.12 19.44 11.43
CA PHE A 105 12.68 18.49 12.48
C PHE A 105 13.73 18.33 13.59
N VAL A 106 15.01 18.30 13.26
CA VAL A 106 16.10 18.32 14.27
C VAL A 106 16.05 19.60 15.09
N SER A 107 15.82 20.76 14.48
CA SER A 107 15.66 22.05 15.18
C SER A 107 14.47 22.04 16.14
N LEU A 108 13.38 21.31 15.82
CA LEU A 108 12.25 21.05 16.71
C LEU A 108 12.55 19.99 17.79
N LYS A 109 13.84 19.63 17.98
CA LYS A 109 14.32 18.67 19.00
C LYS A 109 13.76 17.23 18.81
N MET A 110 13.42 16.87 17.58
CA MET A 110 13.13 15.48 17.26
C MET A 110 14.41 14.66 17.21
N GLN A 111 14.34 13.44 17.68
CA GLN A 111 15.47 12.51 17.76
C GLN A 111 15.20 11.25 16.92
N ARG A 112 16.26 10.57 16.46
CA ARG A 112 16.16 9.30 15.77
C ARG A 112 15.25 8.32 16.52
N GLY A 113 14.32 7.69 15.80
CA GLY A 113 13.32 6.78 16.36
C GLY A 113 12.06 7.46 16.89
N ASP A 114 12.01 8.80 16.95
CA ASP A 114 10.78 9.50 17.25
C ASP A 114 9.74 9.33 16.15
N ARG A 115 8.45 9.33 16.52
CA ARG A 115 7.34 9.21 15.58
C ARG A 115 6.88 10.58 15.15
N ILE A 116 6.83 10.78 13.82
CA ILE A 116 6.23 11.95 13.20
C ILE A 116 4.99 11.51 12.41
N GLY A 117 3.84 12.08 12.75
CA GLY A 117 2.59 11.83 12.01
C GLY A 117 2.49 12.69 10.76
N ILE A 118 1.87 12.15 9.71
CA ILE A 118 1.42 12.93 8.55
C ILE A 118 -0.08 12.69 8.36
N TRP A 119 -0.87 13.76 8.34
CA TRP A 119 -2.32 13.73 8.31
C TRP A 119 -2.87 14.71 7.28
N GLY A 120 -3.24 14.21 6.13
CA GLY A 120 -3.71 15.03 5.02
C GLY A 120 -3.91 14.25 3.72
N PRO A 121 -4.44 14.93 2.69
CA PRO A 121 -4.57 14.40 1.34
C PRO A 121 -3.21 14.31 0.62
N ASN A 122 -3.23 13.78 -0.61
CA ASN A 122 -2.05 13.79 -1.46
C ASN A 122 -1.59 15.22 -1.75
N SER A 123 -0.34 15.53 -1.43
CA SER A 123 0.30 16.83 -1.69
C SER A 123 1.81 16.67 -1.78
N TYR A 124 2.50 17.71 -2.22
CA TYR A 124 3.96 17.76 -2.19
C TYR A 124 4.51 17.64 -0.78
N GLU A 125 3.91 18.35 0.16
CA GLU A 125 4.31 18.38 1.56
C GLU A 125 4.15 17.00 2.22
N TRP A 126 3.12 16.26 1.83
CA TRP A 126 2.95 14.87 2.28
C TRP A 126 4.13 14.01 1.81
N ALA A 127 4.41 14.03 0.51
CA ALA A 127 5.51 13.25 -0.07
C ALA A 127 6.87 13.69 0.48
N LEU A 128 7.08 15.00 0.64
CA LEU A 128 8.30 15.55 1.20
C LEU A 128 8.51 15.13 2.66
N THR A 129 7.43 15.08 3.47
CA THR A 129 7.50 14.62 4.87
C THR A 129 7.97 13.16 4.97
N GLN A 130 7.56 12.28 4.06
CA GLN A 130 8.05 10.90 4.02
C GLN A 130 9.58 10.84 3.83
N TRP A 131 10.10 11.61 2.89
CA TRP A 131 11.54 11.66 2.62
C TRP A 131 12.31 12.31 3.77
N ALA A 132 11.82 13.43 4.28
CA ALA A 132 12.44 14.15 5.38
C ALA A 132 12.47 13.34 6.68
N ALA A 133 11.38 12.63 7.02
CA ALA A 133 11.34 11.72 8.16
C ALA A 133 12.43 10.64 8.05
N ALA A 134 12.56 10.01 6.88
CA ALA A 134 13.60 9.02 6.64
C ALA A 134 15.01 9.62 6.70
N ARG A 135 15.21 10.86 6.22
CA ARG A 135 16.48 11.57 6.30
C ARG A 135 16.86 11.92 7.75
N ALA A 136 15.89 12.27 8.58
CA ALA A 136 16.10 12.57 10.00
C ALA A 136 16.14 11.31 10.90
N GLY A 137 15.93 10.10 10.34
CA GLY A 137 15.86 8.87 11.12
C GLY A 137 14.62 8.76 12.00
N LEU A 138 13.55 9.45 11.61
CA LEU A 138 12.25 9.41 12.28
C LEU A 138 11.39 8.27 11.71
N ILE A 139 10.45 7.80 12.52
CA ILE A 139 9.45 6.83 12.09
C ILE A 139 8.21 7.59 11.62
N LEU A 140 7.92 7.54 10.33
CA LEU A 140 6.72 8.16 9.76
C LEU A 140 5.47 7.38 10.17
N VAL A 141 4.46 8.08 10.67
CA VAL A 141 3.15 7.51 11.00
C VAL A 141 2.11 8.04 10.01
N ASN A 142 1.56 7.14 9.21
CA ASN A 142 0.53 7.48 8.25
C ASN A 142 -0.84 7.55 8.96
N VAL A 143 -1.35 8.76 9.16
CA VAL A 143 -2.63 9.00 9.81
C VAL A 143 -3.74 9.07 8.77
N ASN A 144 -4.82 8.33 9.00
CA ASN A 144 -5.95 8.30 8.06
C ASN A 144 -6.62 9.68 7.98
N PRO A 145 -6.73 10.31 6.80
CA PRO A 145 -7.31 11.64 6.63
C PRO A 145 -8.81 11.75 7.01
N SER A 146 -9.48 10.62 7.27
CA SER A 146 -10.86 10.58 7.72
C SER A 146 -11.05 10.55 9.22
N TYR A 147 -9.99 10.44 10.01
CA TYR A 147 -10.13 10.33 11.46
C TYR A 147 -10.87 11.52 12.05
N GLN A 148 -11.77 11.22 12.99
CA GLN A 148 -12.46 12.17 13.85
C GLN A 148 -11.65 12.39 15.13
N PRO A 149 -12.00 13.35 15.99
CA PRO A 149 -11.20 13.70 17.17
C PRO A 149 -10.81 12.51 18.05
N MET A 150 -11.74 11.61 18.35
CA MET A 150 -11.45 10.42 19.18
C MET A 150 -10.48 9.45 18.51
N GLU A 151 -10.66 9.20 17.20
CA GLU A 151 -9.78 8.32 16.42
C GLU A 151 -8.38 8.92 16.29
N LEU A 152 -8.31 10.23 16.04
CA LEU A 152 -7.05 10.97 15.98
C LEU A 152 -6.31 10.90 17.32
N LYS A 153 -6.99 11.19 18.42
CA LYS A 153 -6.43 11.11 19.78
C LYS A 153 -5.91 9.72 20.11
N TYR A 154 -6.69 8.68 19.74
CA TYR A 154 -6.23 7.30 19.87
C TYR A 154 -4.94 7.05 19.08
N ALA A 155 -4.88 7.45 17.80
CA ALA A 155 -3.71 7.25 16.97
C ALA A 155 -2.46 7.98 17.49
N LEU A 156 -2.62 9.24 17.96
CA LEU A 156 -1.55 10.04 18.55
C LEU A 156 -0.94 9.34 19.77
N ASN A 157 -1.78 8.81 20.67
CA ASN A 157 -1.36 8.14 21.90
C ASN A 157 -0.81 6.74 21.64
N LYS A 158 -1.48 5.92 20.79
CA LYS A 158 -1.12 4.52 20.54
C LYS A 158 0.31 4.33 20.12
N VAL A 159 0.83 5.23 19.28
CA VAL A 159 2.21 5.13 18.81
C VAL A 159 3.11 6.24 19.37
N GLY A 160 2.57 7.12 20.22
CA GLY A 160 3.32 8.21 20.86
C GLY A 160 3.89 9.18 19.85
N ILE A 161 3.04 9.79 19.00
CA ILE A 161 3.46 10.79 18.01
C ILE A 161 3.99 12.02 18.73
N LYS A 162 5.22 12.45 18.38
CA LYS A 162 5.85 13.65 18.95
C LYS A 162 5.59 14.91 18.14
N ALA A 163 5.55 14.79 16.82
CA ALA A 163 5.17 15.89 15.94
C ALA A 163 4.14 15.42 14.93
N LEU A 164 3.17 16.28 14.59
CA LEU A 164 2.15 15.98 13.59
C LEU A 164 2.21 17.03 12.48
N VAL A 165 2.49 16.61 11.27
CA VAL A 165 2.31 17.42 10.07
C VAL A 165 0.86 17.22 9.60
N ALA A 166 0.10 18.33 9.47
CA ALA A 166 -1.32 18.27 9.13
C ALA A 166 -1.66 19.27 8.02
N ALA A 167 -2.55 18.88 7.11
CA ALA A 167 -3.18 19.82 6.20
C ALA A 167 -4.11 20.77 6.98
N GLU A 168 -4.45 21.91 6.40
CA GLU A 168 -5.41 22.85 6.99
C GLU A 168 -6.83 22.32 6.91
N SER A 169 -7.19 21.81 5.74
CA SER A 169 -8.51 21.23 5.48
C SER A 169 -8.47 20.16 4.38
N PHE A 170 -9.51 19.35 4.33
CA PHE A 170 -9.71 18.39 3.24
C PHE A 170 -11.20 18.08 3.05
N LYS A 171 -11.73 18.32 1.84
CA LYS A 171 -13.17 18.28 1.56
C LYS A 171 -13.93 19.20 2.54
N ASN A 172 -14.92 18.67 3.25
CA ASN A 172 -15.73 19.43 4.22
C ASN A 172 -15.16 19.36 5.65
N ARG A 173 -13.87 19.03 5.83
CA ARG A 173 -13.25 18.85 7.14
C ARG A 173 -12.24 19.93 7.40
N ASP A 174 -12.40 20.64 8.49
CA ASP A 174 -11.43 21.54 9.07
C ASP A 174 -10.56 20.75 10.05
N TYR A 175 -9.32 20.48 9.65
CA TYR A 175 -8.38 19.69 10.45
C TYR A 175 -7.92 20.41 11.70
N TYR A 176 -7.83 21.72 11.66
CA TYR A 176 -7.47 22.48 12.85
C TYR A 176 -8.57 22.39 13.92
N SER A 177 -9.84 22.45 13.55
CA SER A 177 -10.96 22.26 14.48
C SER A 177 -10.95 20.85 15.08
N ILE A 178 -10.72 19.81 14.28
CA ILE A 178 -10.62 18.42 14.76
C ILE A 178 -9.44 18.25 15.72
N LEU A 179 -8.29 18.86 15.39
CA LEU A 179 -7.11 18.85 16.27
C LEU A 179 -7.37 19.51 17.61
N ASN A 180 -8.04 20.67 17.62
CA ASN A 180 -8.37 21.37 18.86
C ASN A 180 -9.40 20.65 19.72
N GLU A 181 -10.26 19.82 19.13
CA GLU A 181 -11.15 18.96 19.88
C GLU A 181 -10.40 17.75 20.48
N ALA A 182 -9.46 17.19 19.73
CA ALA A 182 -8.63 16.07 20.19
C ALA A 182 -7.57 16.50 21.23
N VAL A 183 -7.01 17.73 21.10
CA VAL A 183 -5.92 18.28 21.91
C VAL A 183 -6.21 19.76 22.18
N PRO A 184 -7.08 20.10 23.15
CA PRO A 184 -7.53 21.48 23.40
C PRO A 184 -6.41 22.46 23.73
N GLU A 185 -5.32 21.99 24.31
CA GLU A 185 -4.16 22.79 24.72
C GLU A 185 -3.44 23.46 23.53
N ILE A 186 -3.71 23.04 22.30
CA ILE A 186 -3.18 23.71 21.10
C ILE A 186 -3.64 25.17 21.05
N LYS A 187 -4.91 25.46 21.38
CA LYS A 187 -5.46 26.83 21.41
C LYS A 187 -4.83 27.69 22.49
N GLU A 188 -4.31 27.10 23.56
CA GLU A 188 -3.68 27.79 24.67
C GLU A 188 -2.19 28.04 24.43
N THR A 189 -1.61 27.28 23.49
CA THR A 189 -0.18 27.39 23.14
C THR A 189 0.04 28.61 22.25
N ASN A 190 1.11 29.36 22.53
CA ASN A 190 1.54 30.44 21.65
C ASN A 190 2.13 29.89 20.35
N GLU A 191 2.13 30.71 19.31
CA GLU A 191 2.74 30.37 18.02
C GLU A 191 4.20 29.93 18.19
N MET A 192 4.61 28.94 17.43
CA MET A 192 5.99 28.44 17.41
C MET A 192 6.51 27.93 18.77
N ASN A 193 5.62 27.52 19.67
CA ASN A 193 5.96 26.89 20.96
C ASN A 193 5.63 25.41 21.00
N PHE A 194 6.21 24.72 21.99
CA PHE A 194 5.92 23.33 22.22
C PHE A 194 4.60 23.16 23.00
N ILE A 195 3.78 22.23 22.54
CA ILE A 195 2.52 21.84 23.18
C ILE A 195 2.83 21.02 24.44
N SER A 196 2.02 21.20 25.46
CA SER A 196 2.02 20.38 26.68
C SER A 196 0.58 19.95 26.97
N SER A 197 0.24 18.72 26.62
CA SER A 197 -1.09 18.15 26.84
C SER A 197 -1.01 16.99 27.84
N SER A 198 -1.96 16.95 28.78
CA SER A 198 -2.10 15.85 29.71
C SER A 198 -2.73 14.63 29.06
N GLU A 199 -3.57 14.83 28.03
CA GLU A 199 -4.29 13.78 27.33
C GLU A 199 -3.53 13.18 26.15
N VAL A 200 -2.58 13.96 25.57
CA VAL A 200 -1.66 13.50 24.50
C VAL A 200 -0.23 13.90 24.86
N PRO A 201 0.36 13.33 25.91
CA PRO A 201 1.61 13.81 26.51
C PRO A 201 2.83 13.69 25.60
N SER A 202 2.76 12.85 24.55
CA SER A 202 3.84 12.70 23.56
C SER A 202 3.88 13.82 22.55
N LEU A 203 2.75 14.45 22.22
CA LEU A 203 2.66 15.48 21.18
C LEU A 203 3.28 16.79 21.64
N ARG A 204 4.33 17.21 20.95
CA ARG A 204 5.09 18.44 21.27
C ARG A 204 4.90 19.52 20.21
N SER A 205 4.64 19.15 18.97
CA SER A 205 4.54 20.10 17.86
C SER A 205 3.47 19.69 16.87
N VAL A 206 2.69 20.65 16.40
CA VAL A 206 1.83 20.54 15.23
C VAL A 206 2.37 21.46 14.14
N ILE A 207 2.55 20.91 12.93
CA ILE A 207 3.10 21.61 11.76
C ILE A 207 1.99 21.67 10.72
N MET A 208 1.45 22.87 10.47
CA MET A 208 0.35 23.04 9.53
C MET A 208 0.87 23.30 8.11
N ILE A 209 0.33 22.57 7.16
CA ILE A 209 0.50 22.83 5.72
C ILE A 209 -0.50 23.94 5.37
N SER A 210 -0.10 25.18 5.60
CA SER A 210 -0.90 26.39 5.42
C SER A 210 0.01 27.58 5.08
N ASP A 211 -0.48 28.50 4.26
CA ASP A 211 0.19 29.78 4.02
C ASP A 211 -0.02 30.77 5.18
N ASN A 212 -1.05 30.54 5.99
CA ASN A 212 -1.38 31.37 7.14
C ASN A 212 -0.71 30.83 8.41
N ILE A 213 -0.47 31.72 9.36
CA ILE A 213 -0.08 31.34 10.71
C ILE A 213 -1.33 30.87 11.44
N VAL A 214 -1.28 29.64 11.95
CA VAL A 214 -2.35 29.02 12.72
C VAL A 214 -1.93 28.92 14.18
N LYS A 215 -2.76 29.43 15.08
CA LYS A 215 -2.46 29.56 16.51
C LYS A 215 -2.04 28.19 17.11
N GLY A 216 -0.97 28.21 17.91
CA GLY A 216 -0.45 27.03 18.59
C GLY A 216 0.26 26.04 17.68
N THR A 217 0.55 26.40 16.44
CA THR A 217 1.19 25.52 15.46
C THR A 217 2.41 26.17 14.82
N TRP A 218 3.18 25.36 14.11
CA TRP A 218 4.27 25.77 13.24
C TRP A 218 3.79 25.78 11.80
N ARG A 219 4.15 26.78 11.02
CA ARG A 219 3.89 26.77 9.58
C ARG A 219 4.93 25.88 8.88
N PHE A 220 4.50 25.00 7.96
CA PHE A 220 5.37 24.04 7.28
C PHE A 220 6.59 24.71 6.63
N GLN A 221 6.37 25.81 5.92
CA GLN A 221 7.44 26.56 5.25
C GLN A 221 8.45 27.17 6.22
N ASP A 222 8.03 27.51 7.44
CA ASP A 222 8.94 28.05 8.45
C ASP A 222 9.79 26.94 9.07
N VAL A 223 9.21 25.75 9.29
CA VAL A 223 9.97 24.58 9.75
C VAL A 223 11.08 24.23 8.75
N MET A 224 10.82 24.29 7.45
CA MET A 224 11.85 24.08 6.42
C MET A 224 13.02 25.09 6.52
N LYS A 225 12.80 26.27 7.09
CA LYS A 225 13.82 27.33 7.24
C LYS A 225 14.53 27.30 8.58
N LEU A 226 14.07 26.50 9.56
CA LEU A 226 14.68 26.43 10.90
C LEU A 226 16.07 25.81 10.90
N GLY A 227 16.27 24.82 10.03
CA GLY A 227 17.53 24.07 9.97
C GLY A 227 18.65 24.85 9.32
N GLY A 228 19.78 24.96 10.01
CA GLY A 228 21.00 25.55 9.52
C GLY A 228 22.06 24.49 9.14
N ASN A 229 23.29 24.99 8.92
CA ASN A 229 24.42 24.13 8.53
C ASN A 229 24.77 23.04 9.57
N ASN A 230 24.50 23.28 10.86
CA ASN A 230 24.79 22.34 11.93
C ASN A 230 23.80 21.16 11.87
N GLU A 231 22.51 21.45 11.72
CA GLU A 231 21.46 20.45 11.61
C GLU A 231 21.62 19.63 10.32
N LEU A 232 22.00 20.25 9.20
CA LEU A 232 22.34 19.54 7.96
C LEU A 232 23.53 18.57 8.14
N LYS A 233 24.59 18.98 8.84
CA LYS A 233 25.70 18.07 9.18
C LYS A 233 25.23 16.93 10.08
N GLU A 234 24.31 17.21 11.02
CA GLU A 234 23.72 16.20 11.88
C GLU A 234 22.92 15.17 11.06
N ILE A 235 22.06 15.62 10.11
CA ILE A 235 21.34 14.74 9.18
C ILE A 235 22.30 13.81 8.41
N HIS A 236 23.37 14.35 7.86
CA HIS A 236 24.38 13.51 7.19
C HIS A 236 25.05 12.51 8.14
N GLY A 237 25.20 12.87 9.41
CA GLY A 237 25.70 12.00 10.47
C GLY A 237 24.71 10.88 10.81
N ILE A 238 23.44 11.20 10.91
CA ILE A 238 22.34 10.27 11.17
C ILE A 238 22.24 9.24 10.03
N GLN A 239 22.25 9.68 8.76
CA GLN A 239 22.15 8.80 7.59
C GLN A 239 23.23 7.70 7.53
N ARG A 240 24.39 7.92 8.11
CA ARG A 240 25.45 6.91 8.22
C ARG A 240 25.23 5.88 9.33
N LYS A 241 24.31 6.15 10.27
CA LYS A 241 24.08 5.32 11.47
C LYS A 241 22.77 4.53 11.39
N ILE A 242 21.80 4.97 10.59
CA ILE A 242 20.51 4.25 10.43
C ILE A 242 20.78 2.92 9.73
N GLN A 243 20.20 1.85 10.29
CA GLN A 243 20.24 0.53 9.69
C GLN A 243 18.97 0.28 8.88
N PHE A 244 19.06 -0.51 7.82
CA PHE A 244 17.92 -0.79 6.94
C PHE A 244 16.82 -1.62 7.61
N ASP A 245 17.12 -2.33 8.67
CA ASP A 245 16.16 -3.16 9.45
C ASP A 245 15.50 -2.39 10.61
N GLU A 246 15.81 -1.11 10.79
CA GLU A 246 15.11 -0.26 11.75
C GLU A 246 13.70 0.07 11.29
N PRO A 247 12.75 0.31 12.26
CA PRO A 247 11.43 0.84 11.94
C PRO A 247 11.50 2.16 11.17
N ALA A 248 10.78 2.25 10.06
CA ALA A 248 10.74 3.44 9.22
C ALA A 248 9.33 4.02 9.06
N ASN A 249 8.32 3.15 9.17
CA ASN A 249 6.94 3.54 8.92
C ASN A 249 5.98 2.75 9.79
N ILE A 250 4.94 3.41 10.30
CA ILE A 250 3.81 2.79 10.99
C ILE A 250 2.55 3.16 10.23
N GLN A 251 1.78 2.15 9.83
CA GLN A 251 0.50 2.34 9.16
C GLN A 251 -0.62 1.71 9.98
N PHE A 252 -1.67 2.49 10.23
CA PHE A 252 -2.84 1.97 10.91
C PHE A 252 -3.69 1.12 9.98
N THR A 253 -3.99 -0.10 10.43
CA THR A 253 -4.89 -1.02 9.74
C THR A 253 -6.20 -1.10 10.51
N SER A 254 -7.32 -1.09 9.76
CA SER A 254 -8.64 -1.32 10.36
C SER A 254 -8.72 -2.77 10.83
N GLY A 255 -8.69 -2.96 12.14
CA GLY A 255 -9.04 -4.24 12.75
C GLY A 255 -10.52 -4.56 12.48
N THR A 256 -10.83 -5.85 12.40
CA THR A 256 -12.21 -6.31 12.16
C THR A 256 -13.09 -6.19 13.40
N THR A 257 -12.47 -6.05 14.56
CA THR A 257 -13.11 -6.00 15.89
C THR A 257 -12.22 -5.15 16.80
N GLY A 258 -12.37 -3.83 16.78
CA GLY A 258 -11.65 -2.98 17.73
C GLY A 258 -10.88 -1.81 17.11
N ASN A 259 -10.04 -1.20 17.91
CA ASN A 259 -9.24 -0.05 17.54
C ASN A 259 -8.21 -0.37 16.45
N PRO A 260 -7.83 0.61 15.60
CA PRO A 260 -6.82 0.43 14.57
C PRO A 260 -5.47 -0.02 15.15
N LYS A 261 -4.81 -0.99 14.47
CA LYS A 261 -3.50 -1.52 14.84
C LYS A 261 -2.39 -0.86 14.04
N GLY A 262 -1.29 -0.49 14.67
CA GLY A 262 -0.14 0.14 14.00
C GLY A 262 0.85 -0.89 13.47
N ALA A 263 0.71 -1.31 12.20
CA ALA A 263 1.69 -2.18 11.56
C ALA A 263 3.02 -1.45 11.36
N THR A 264 4.09 -2.00 11.92
CA THR A 264 5.43 -1.41 11.93
C THR A 264 6.29 -2.02 10.83
N LEU A 265 6.70 -1.19 9.89
CA LEU A 265 7.48 -1.57 8.71
C LEU A 265 8.91 -1.00 8.80
N THR A 266 9.88 -1.81 8.43
CA THR A 266 11.29 -1.38 8.37
C THR A 266 11.60 -0.76 7.01
N HIS A 267 12.73 -0.04 6.92
CA HIS A 267 13.24 0.41 5.63
C HIS A 267 13.41 -0.77 4.67
N HIS A 268 13.96 -1.89 5.15
CA HIS A 268 14.18 -3.10 4.35
C HIS A 268 12.90 -3.67 3.75
N ASN A 269 11.83 -3.72 4.55
CA ASN A 269 10.54 -4.20 4.08
C ASN A 269 10.06 -3.39 2.86
N ILE A 270 9.94 -2.06 3.04
CA ILE A 270 9.25 -1.19 2.08
C ILE A 270 10.13 -0.78 0.89
N VAL A 271 11.44 -0.59 1.09
CA VAL A 271 12.36 -0.30 -0.02
C VAL A 271 12.40 -1.47 -0.99
N ASN A 272 12.59 -2.69 -0.47
CA ASN A 272 12.65 -3.88 -1.34
C ASN A 272 11.32 -4.20 -1.98
N ASN A 273 10.19 -3.99 -1.29
CA ASN A 273 8.89 -4.22 -1.90
C ASN A 273 8.65 -3.25 -3.08
N GLY A 274 8.92 -1.95 -2.91
CA GLY A 274 8.86 -0.97 -3.99
C GLY A 274 9.80 -1.33 -5.15
N TYR A 275 11.05 -1.67 -4.86
CA TYR A 275 12.06 -2.03 -5.84
C TYR A 275 11.65 -3.26 -6.68
N LEU A 276 11.28 -4.36 -6.04
CA LEU A 276 10.90 -5.59 -6.72
C LEU A 276 9.61 -5.46 -7.54
N MET A 277 8.66 -4.63 -7.06
CA MET A 277 7.43 -4.36 -7.82
C MET A 277 7.72 -3.56 -9.09
N GLY A 278 8.65 -2.61 -9.04
CA GLY A 278 9.10 -1.90 -10.23
C GLY A 278 9.82 -2.81 -11.24
N LEU A 279 10.61 -3.78 -10.76
CA LEU A 279 11.21 -4.80 -11.63
C LEU A 279 10.14 -5.63 -12.36
N ARG A 280 9.09 -6.07 -11.66
CA ARG A 280 8.00 -6.90 -12.24
C ARG A 280 7.19 -6.17 -13.32
N THR A 281 7.10 -4.85 -13.24
CA THR A 281 6.43 -4.02 -14.25
C THR A 281 7.37 -3.39 -15.27
N GLY A 282 8.66 -3.76 -15.23
CA GLY A 282 9.64 -3.34 -16.24
C GLY A 282 10.17 -1.92 -16.06
N TYR A 283 10.06 -1.31 -14.87
CA TYR A 283 10.53 0.06 -14.61
C TYR A 283 12.04 0.24 -14.78
N HIS A 284 12.81 -0.84 -14.68
CA HIS A 284 14.25 -0.85 -14.94
C HIS A 284 14.63 -0.82 -16.44
N LEU A 285 13.66 -1.06 -17.34
CA LEU A 285 13.91 -1.15 -18.78
C LEU A 285 13.87 0.22 -19.48
N LYS A 286 13.08 1.15 -18.95
CA LYS A 286 12.94 2.52 -19.45
C LYS A 286 12.45 3.44 -18.34
N ALA A 287 12.69 4.73 -18.48
CA ALA A 287 12.14 5.72 -17.57
C ALA A 287 10.60 5.71 -17.63
N HIS A 288 9.97 5.58 -16.49
CA HIS A 288 8.51 5.59 -16.35
C HIS A 288 8.02 6.83 -15.63
N ARG A 289 6.84 7.30 -16.04
CA ARG A 289 6.10 8.36 -15.39
C ARG A 289 4.79 7.76 -14.87
N LEU A 290 4.71 7.62 -13.55
CA LEU A 290 3.62 6.93 -12.87
C LEU A 290 2.53 7.91 -12.44
N CYS A 291 1.34 7.86 -13.02
CA CYS A 291 0.16 8.51 -12.46
C CYS A 291 -0.30 7.76 -11.20
N LEU A 292 -0.32 8.47 -10.08
CA LEU A 292 -0.55 7.89 -8.75
C LEU A 292 -1.76 8.56 -8.07
N PRO A 293 -3.00 8.23 -8.48
CA PRO A 293 -4.22 8.78 -7.87
C PRO A 293 -4.59 8.11 -6.54
N VAL A 294 -3.90 7.01 -6.17
CA VAL A 294 -4.12 6.32 -4.90
C VAL A 294 -3.57 7.13 -3.72
N PRO A 295 -4.17 7.02 -2.52
CA PRO A 295 -3.75 7.81 -1.37
C PRO A 295 -2.33 7.47 -0.88
N LEU A 296 -1.53 8.50 -0.63
CA LEU A 296 -0.17 8.35 -0.09
C LEU A 296 -0.15 7.82 1.35
N TYR A 297 -1.20 8.07 2.14
CA TYR A 297 -1.26 7.55 3.52
C TYR A 297 -1.38 6.02 3.59
N HIS A 298 -1.65 5.35 2.47
CA HIS A 298 -1.68 3.90 2.34
C HIS A 298 -0.42 3.39 1.63
N CYS A 299 0.06 2.20 2.01
CA CYS A 299 1.27 1.60 1.42
C CYS A 299 1.18 1.38 -0.10
N PHE A 300 -0.02 1.29 -0.67
CA PHE A 300 -0.19 1.27 -2.13
C PHE A 300 0.33 2.57 -2.78
N GLY A 301 0.11 3.74 -2.15
CA GLY A 301 0.65 5.01 -2.61
C GLY A 301 2.12 5.21 -2.23
N CYS A 302 2.42 5.26 -0.93
CA CYS A 302 3.72 5.68 -0.43
C CYS A 302 4.85 4.64 -0.64
N VAL A 303 4.54 3.35 -0.72
CA VAL A 303 5.53 2.29 -0.96
C VAL A 303 5.47 1.85 -2.41
N MET A 304 4.35 1.22 -2.81
CA MET A 304 4.23 0.60 -4.12
C MET A 304 4.29 1.63 -5.27
N GLY A 305 3.76 2.85 -5.04
CA GLY A 305 3.84 3.95 -6.00
C GLY A 305 5.17 4.70 -5.91
N VAL A 306 5.37 5.44 -4.80
CA VAL A 306 6.50 6.39 -4.66
C VAL A 306 7.84 5.67 -4.67
N LEU A 307 8.04 4.64 -3.82
CA LEU A 307 9.35 3.97 -3.74
C LEU A 307 9.65 3.15 -5.00
N SER A 308 8.62 2.56 -5.64
CA SER A 308 8.82 1.85 -6.91
C SER A 308 9.31 2.79 -8.02
N ALA A 309 8.69 3.97 -8.18
CA ALA A 309 9.13 4.96 -9.16
C ALA A 309 10.58 5.41 -8.89
N VAL A 310 10.87 5.81 -7.64
CA VAL A 310 12.19 6.36 -7.25
C VAL A 310 13.29 5.31 -7.33
N SER A 311 13.02 4.05 -6.99
CA SER A 311 14.02 2.96 -7.08
C SER A 311 14.56 2.73 -8.49
N HIS A 312 13.81 3.16 -9.51
CA HIS A 312 14.14 2.95 -10.91
C HIS A 312 14.37 4.26 -11.68
N GLY A 313 14.52 5.40 -10.98
CA GLY A 313 14.77 6.69 -11.61
C GLY A 313 13.55 7.25 -12.40
N GLY A 314 12.35 6.73 -12.11
CA GLY A 314 11.09 7.22 -12.68
C GLY A 314 10.52 8.42 -11.94
N SER A 315 9.44 9.00 -12.48
CA SER A 315 8.70 10.09 -11.84
C SER A 315 7.36 9.59 -11.31
N TYR A 316 6.87 10.15 -10.20
CA TYR A 316 5.48 9.95 -9.77
C TYR A 316 4.68 11.26 -9.89
N VAL A 317 3.45 11.12 -10.38
CA VAL A 317 2.55 12.23 -10.69
C VAL A 317 1.32 12.15 -9.78
N LEU A 318 1.14 13.14 -8.93
CA LEU A 318 -0.05 13.29 -8.08
C LEU A 318 -1.06 14.18 -8.80
N SER A 319 -2.11 13.59 -9.36
CA SER A 319 -3.09 14.28 -10.18
C SER A 319 -3.97 15.24 -9.39
N SER A 320 -4.35 14.86 -8.17
CA SER A 320 -5.30 15.58 -7.32
C SER A 320 -5.12 15.21 -5.84
N PRO A 321 -5.66 16.02 -4.90
CA PRO A 321 -5.58 15.73 -3.46
C PRO A 321 -6.25 14.41 -3.05
N ALA A 322 -7.30 14.02 -3.77
CA ALA A 322 -7.97 12.72 -3.65
C ALA A 322 -8.28 12.19 -5.04
N PHE A 323 -8.63 10.91 -5.13
CA PHE A 323 -8.99 10.32 -6.42
C PHE A 323 -10.13 11.09 -7.11
N SER A 324 -9.88 11.40 -8.36
CA SER A 324 -10.84 11.90 -9.34
C SER A 324 -10.51 11.24 -10.67
N ALA A 325 -11.45 10.50 -11.24
CA ALA A 325 -11.27 9.83 -12.51
C ALA A 325 -10.86 10.83 -13.61
N ARG A 326 -11.53 11.98 -13.67
CA ARG A 326 -11.27 13.04 -14.66
C ARG A 326 -9.88 13.65 -14.50
N GLU A 327 -9.48 13.97 -13.29
CA GLU A 327 -8.14 14.54 -13.06
C GLU A 327 -7.01 13.51 -13.29
N ALA A 328 -7.29 12.22 -13.05
CA ALA A 328 -6.34 11.16 -13.36
C ALA A 328 -6.07 11.04 -14.87
N VAL A 329 -7.13 10.99 -15.69
CA VAL A 329 -6.96 10.88 -17.17
C VAL A 329 -6.36 12.15 -17.77
N LYS A 330 -6.72 13.33 -17.26
CA LYS A 330 -6.06 14.60 -17.66
C LYS A 330 -4.57 14.59 -17.34
N ALA A 331 -4.20 14.13 -16.13
CA ALA A 331 -2.80 14.04 -15.74
C ALA A 331 -2.04 13.02 -16.61
N VAL A 332 -2.66 11.91 -16.97
CA VAL A 332 -2.06 10.93 -17.89
C VAL A 332 -1.76 11.57 -19.24
N GLU A 333 -2.71 12.29 -19.82
CA GLU A 333 -2.55 12.98 -21.11
C GLU A 333 -1.48 14.08 -21.04
N GLN A 334 -1.64 15.01 -20.09
CA GLN A 334 -0.77 16.19 -19.96
C GLN A 334 0.67 15.83 -19.63
N GLU A 335 0.86 14.87 -18.74
CA GLU A 335 2.18 14.45 -18.29
C GLU A 335 2.73 13.26 -19.06
N ARG A 336 2.01 12.76 -20.07
CA ARG A 336 2.38 11.57 -20.84
C ARG A 336 2.75 10.40 -19.94
N CYS A 337 1.90 10.12 -18.93
CA CYS A 337 2.15 9.05 -17.98
C CYS A 337 2.18 7.69 -18.68
N THR A 338 3.16 6.86 -18.33
CA THR A 338 3.34 5.54 -18.94
C THR A 338 2.77 4.42 -18.08
N SER A 339 2.43 4.75 -16.84
CA SER A 339 1.89 3.82 -15.84
C SER A 339 0.77 4.48 -15.04
N LEU A 340 -0.24 3.69 -14.66
CA LEU A 340 -1.36 4.13 -13.84
C LEU A 340 -1.68 3.07 -12.78
N TYR A 341 -1.77 3.47 -11.51
CA TYR A 341 -2.17 2.62 -10.40
C TYR A 341 -3.59 2.95 -9.93
N GLY A 342 -4.33 1.94 -9.53
CA GLY A 342 -5.67 2.16 -8.98
C GLY A 342 -6.27 0.93 -8.31
N THR A 343 -7.31 1.17 -7.52
CA THR A 343 -8.20 0.10 -7.05
C THR A 343 -9.20 -0.26 -8.17
N PRO A 344 -9.83 -1.44 -8.10
CA PRO A 344 -10.86 -1.80 -9.09
C PRO A 344 -11.93 -0.72 -9.28
N THR A 345 -12.43 -0.14 -8.19
CA THR A 345 -13.43 0.94 -8.25
C THR A 345 -12.91 2.18 -8.98
N MET A 346 -11.65 2.57 -8.77
CA MET A 346 -11.05 3.70 -9.50
C MET A 346 -11.02 3.45 -11.01
N PHE A 347 -10.66 2.23 -11.43
CA PHE A 347 -10.69 1.86 -12.84
C PHE A 347 -12.11 1.80 -13.41
N VAL A 348 -13.08 1.32 -12.64
CA VAL A 348 -14.51 1.38 -13.03
C VAL A 348 -14.94 2.81 -13.28
N ASP A 349 -14.60 3.74 -12.39
CA ASP A 349 -14.96 5.14 -12.52
C ASP A 349 -14.26 5.80 -13.74
N ILE A 350 -12.99 5.45 -14.01
CA ILE A 350 -12.27 5.92 -15.20
C ILE A 350 -12.91 5.39 -16.49
N LEU A 351 -13.18 4.08 -16.56
CA LEU A 351 -13.77 3.43 -17.74
C LEU A 351 -15.19 3.92 -18.06
N ASN A 352 -15.90 4.42 -17.05
CA ASN A 352 -17.24 4.94 -17.19
C ASN A 352 -17.29 6.47 -17.46
N LEU A 353 -16.16 7.15 -17.63
CA LEU A 353 -16.15 8.56 -18.02
C LEU A 353 -16.81 8.72 -19.41
N PRO A 354 -17.84 9.60 -19.55
CA PRO A 354 -18.58 9.75 -20.81
C PRO A 354 -17.69 10.19 -21.97
N ASP A 355 -16.66 10.95 -21.66
CA ASP A 355 -15.72 11.56 -22.59
C ASP A 355 -14.33 10.91 -22.58
N LEU A 356 -14.21 9.67 -22.08
CA LEU A 356 -12.91 8.97 -21.98
C LEU A 356 -12.15 8.94 -23.31
N LYS A 357 -12.84 8.72 -24.40
CA LYS A 357 -12.26 8.65 -25.75
C LYS A 357 -11.72 9.99 -26.28
N SER A 358 -12.02 11.10 -25.62
CA SER A 358 -11.48 12.42 -25.98
C SER A 358 -10.06 12.67 -25.46
N TYR A 359 -9.58 11.83 -24.53
CA TYR A 359 -8.23 11.93 -23.94
C TYR A 359 -7.23 11.05 -24.68
N ASP A 360 -6.02 11.57 -24.90
CA ASP A 360 -4.91 10.77 -25.43
C ASP A 360 -4.23 9.97 -24.32
N LEU A 361 -4.64 8.72 -24.15
CA LEU A 361 -4.08 7.77 -23.18
C LEU A 361 -3.04 6.83 -23.80
N SER A 362 -2.60 7.07 -25.04
CA SER A 362 -1.68 6.19 -25.80
C SER A 362 -0.29 6.03 -25.17
N SER A 363 0.07 6.91 -24.22
CA SER A 363 1.33 6.81 -23.48
C SER A 363 1.31 5.69 -22.43
N LEU A 364 0.13 5.27 -21.96
CA LEU A 364 0.00 4.19 -20.99
C LEU A 364 0.48 2.85 -21.55
N SER A 365 1.14 2.07 -20.75
CA SER A 365 1.58 0.72 -21.13
C SER A 365 1.45 -0.28 -19.97
N THR A 366 1.64 0.14 -18.72
CA THR A 366 1.71 -0.73 -17.56
C THR A 366 1.01 -0.12 -16.35
N GLY A 367 0.90 -0.86 -15.26
CA GLY A 367 0.32 -0.40 -14.01
C GLY A 367 -0.15 -1.52 -13.14
N TYR A 368 -0.76 -1.15 -12.00
CA TYR A 368 -1.26 -2.08 -11.00
C TYR A 368 -2.71 -1.85 -10.64
N MET A 369 -3.46 -2.96 -10.55
CA MET A 369 -4.74 -3.02 -9.83
C MET A 369 -4.55 -3.82 -8.55
N ALA A 370 -4.90 -3.23 -7.40
CA ALA A 370 -4.73 -3.86 -6.11
C ALA A 370 -5.69 -3.25 -5.06
N GLY A 371 -5.65 -3.78 -3.83
CA GLY A 371 -6.34 -3.23 -2.67
C GLY A 371 -7.78 -3.71 -2.47
N ALA A 372 -8.36 -4.38 -3.46
CA ALA A 372 -9.67 -5.04 -3.42
C ALA A 372 -9.68 -6.22 -4.39
N PRO A 373 -10.72 -7.10 -4.38
CA PRO A 373 -10.90 -8.10 -5.41
C PRO A 373 -10.91 -7.47 -6.80
N CYS A 374 -10.09 -7.99 -7.73
CA CYS A 374 -9.92 -7.47 -9.08
C CYS A 374 -10.75 -8.30 -10.08
N PRO A 375 -11.94 -7.82 -10.52
CA PRO A 375 -12.77 -8.55 -11.46
C PRO A 375 -12.08 -8.70 -12.82
N GLN A 376 -12.13 -9.90 -13.38
CA GLN A 376 -11.49 -10.20 -14.68
C GLN A 376 -11.97 -9.28 -15.81
N SER A 377 -13.27 -8.96 -15.81
CA SER A 377 -13.87 -8.06 -16.82
C SER A 377 -13.25 -6.67 -16.79
N ILE A 378 -12.98 -6.14 -15.58
CA ILE A 378 -12.35 -4.82 -15.43
C ILE A 378 -10.88 -4.85 -15.86
N VAL A 379 -10.14 -5.90 -15.47
CA VAL A 379 -8.73 -6.05 -15.91
C VAL A 379 -8.64 -6.12 -17.44
N LYS A 380 -9.54 -6.88 -18.10
CA LYS A 380 -9.61 -6.95 -19.57
C LYS A 380 -9.92 -5.59 -20.19
N ALA A 381 -10.87 -4.84 -19.64
CA ALA A 381 -11.21 -3.51 -20.12
C ALA A 381 -10.04 -2.53 -19.97
N VAL A 382 -9.31 -2.54 -18.84
CA VAL A 382 -8.12 -1.71 -18.63
C VAL A 382 -7.04 -2.01 -19.68
N VAL A 383 -6.78 -3.28 -19.94
CA VAL A 383 -5.78 -3.68 -20.95
C VAL A 383 -6.17 -3.21 -22.36
N HIS A 384 -7.46 -3.31 -22.70
CA HIS A 384 -7.96 -2.98 -24.04
C HIS A 384 -8.22 -1.47 -24.21
N ASP A 385 -9.01 -0.87 -23.30
CA ASP A 385 -9.55 0.48 -23.50
C ASP A 385 -8.60 1.59 -23.01
N LEU A 386 -7.68 1.26 -22.06
CA LEU A 386 -6.65 2.18 -21.57
C LEU A 386 -5.25 1.87 -22.16
N HIS A 387 -5.15 0.96 -23.13
CA HIS A 387 -3.89 0.57 -23.81
C HIS A 387 -2.80 -0.02 -22.89
N MET A 388 -3.16 -0.46 -21.69
CA MET A 388 -2.22 -0.93 -20.65
C MET A 388 -1.88 -2.42 -20.84
N LYS A 389 -1.21 -2.77 -21.95
CA LYS A 389 -0.92 -4.16 -22.33
C LYS A 389 -0.05 -4.93 -21.32
N ASP A 390 0.80 -4.22 -20.56
CA ASP A 390 1.67 -4.81 -19.53
C ASP A 390 1.09 -4.66 -18.11
N PHE A 391 -0.24 -4.48 -18.01
CA PHE A 391 -0.97 -4.29 -16.76
C PHE A 391 -1.04 -5.57 -15.95
N VAL A 392 -0.89 -5.47 -14.63
CA VAL A 392 -0.89 -6.62 -13.72
C VAL A 392 -1.75 -6.38 -12.47
N VAL A 393 -2.18 -7.48 -11.86
CA VAL A 393 -2.85 -7.49 -10.57
C VAL A 393 -1.83 -7.77 -9.47
N ALA A 394 -1.99 -7.16 -8.31
CA ALA A 394 -1.22 -7.46 -7.11
C ALA A 394 -2.12 -7.71 -5.91
N TYR A 395 -1.66 -8.60 -5.02
CA TYR A 395 -2.30 -8.89 -3.75
C TYR A 395 -1.33 -8.68 -2.61
N GLY A 396 -1.87 -8.19 -1.50
CA GLY A 396 -1.14 -8.05 -0.25
C GLY A 396 -1.90 -7.20 0.77
N MET A 397 -1.24 -6.90 1.85
CA MET A 397 -1.78 -6.16 2.99
C MET A 397 -0.69 -5.29 3.61
N THR A 398 -1.05 -4.33 4.44
CA THR A 398 -0.08 -3.45 5.10
C THR A 398 0.99 -4.25 5.84
N GLU A 399 0.59 -5.33 6.50
CA GLU A 399 1.46 -6.24 7.25
C GLU A 399 2.47 -7.00 6.37
N THR A 400 2.35 -6.90 5.03
CA THR A 400 3.27 -7.49 4.04
C THR A 400 3.96 -6.46 3.13
N SER A 401 3.89 -5.17 3.45
CA SER A 401 4.73 -4.03 3.00
C SER A 401 4.63 -3.53 1.55
N PRO A 402 3.57 -3.60 0.76
CA PRO A 402 2.33 -4.32 0.96
C PRO A 402 2.21 -5.62 0.17
N VAL A 403 3.05 -5.90 -0.86
CA VAL A 403 2.78 -6.92 -1.87
C VAL A 403 3.37 -8.27 -1.51
N THR A 404 2.50 -9.29 -1.50
CA THR A 404 2.85 -10.70 -1.36
C THR A 404 2.84 -11.43 -2.70
N PHE A 405 1.84 -11.16 -3.55
CA PHE A 405 1.71 -11.72 -4.89
C PHE A 405 1.58 -10.63 -5.94
N SER A 406 2.15 -10.85 -7.10
CA SER A 406 1.98 -9.98 -8.27
C SER A 406 2.17 -10.77 -9.56
N GLY A 407 1.38 -10.43 -10.59
CA GLY A 407 1.62 -10.92 -11.94
C GLY A 407 2.95 -10.45 -12.51
N TYR A 408 3.42 -11.12 -13.53
CA TYR A 408 4.46 -10.62 -14.42
C TYR A 408 3.82 -10.04 -15.69
N SER A 409 4.34 -8.95 -16.21
CA SER A 409 3.87 -8.38 -17.48
C SER A 409 4.03 -9.36 -18.66
N SER A 410 4.97 -10.29 -18.54
CA SER A 410 5.20 -11.38 -19.51
C SER A 410 4.27 -12.56 -19.40
N ASP A 411 3.45 -12.66 -18.33
CA ASP A 411 2.48 -13.73 -18.19
C ASP A 411 1.39 -13.64 -19.26
N PRO A 412 0.84 -14.77 -19.74
CA PRO A 412 -0.33 -14.77 -20.61
C PRO A 412 -1.48 -13.95 -20.01
N LEU A 413 -2.25 -13.30 -20.85
CA LEU A 413 -3.32 -12.39 -20.40
C LEU A 413 -4.38 -13.10 -19.54
N ASP A 414 -4.72 -14.33 -19.87
CA ASP A 414 -5.64 -15.17 -19.10
C ASP A 414 -5.13 -15.43 -17.67
N VAL A 415 -3.84 -15.68 -17.48
CA VAL A 415 -3.21 -15.84 -16.17
C VAL A 415 -3.25 -14.52 -15.38
N ARG A 416 -2.89 -13.38 -16.04
CA ARG A 416 -2.85 -12.07 -15.40
C ARG A 416 -4.19 -11.57 -14.88
N HIS A 417 -5.30 -11.93 -15.53
CA HIS A 417 -6.63 -11.50 -15.09
C HIS A 417 -7.39 -12.53 -14.24
N SER A 418 -6.97 -13.80 -14.22
CA SER A 418 -7.65 -14.84 -13.43
C SER A 418 -6.97 -15.16 -12.10
N THR A 419 -5.76 -14.65 -11.88
CA THR A 419 -4.97 -14.92 -10.67
C THR A 419 -4.50 -13.60 -10.02
N ILE A 420 -4.04 -13.69 -8.76
CA ILE A 420 -3.32 -12.60 -8.09
C ILE A 420 -1.82 -12.60 -8.44
N GLY A 421 -1.41 -13.44 -9.38
CA GLY A 421 -0.03 -13.59 -9.81
C GLY A 421 0.72 -14.67 -9.03
N PHE A 422 2.03 -14.57 -9.05
CA PHE A 422 2.99 -15.45 -8.41
C PHE A 422 3.59 -14.77 -7.16
N PRO A 423 4.03 -15.50 -6.11
CA PRO A 423 4.65 -14.90 -4.95
C PRO A 423 5.79 -13.95 -5.32
N SER A 424 5.90 -12.84 -4.58
CA SER A 424 7.00 -11.88 -4.73
C SER A 424 8.34 -12.57 -4.50
N ASP A 425 9.39 -12.08 -5.15
CA ASP A 425 10.72 -12.63 -4.97
C ASP A 425 11.11 -12.64 -3.49
N TYR A 426 11.79 -13.67 -3.04
CA TYR A 426 12.18 -13.89 -1.62
C TYR A 426 10.99 -13.96 -0.64
N THR A 427 9.80 -14.27 -1.13
CA THR A 427 8.60 -14.45 -0.29
C THR A 427 8.15 -15.89 -0.38
N GLU A 428 8.04 -16.54 0.76
CA GLU A 428 7.43 -17.85 0.92
C GLU A 428 5.95 -17.70 1.20
N VAL A 429 5.15 -18.57 0.60
CA VAL A 429 3.70 -18.66 0.84
C VAL A 429 3.31 -20.11 1.03
N LYS A 430 2.33 -20.35 1.90
CA LYS A 430 1.67 -21.64 2.05
C LYS A 430 0.17 -21.43 2.28
N VAL A 431 -0.61 -22.42 1.88
CA VAL A 431 -2.04 -22.48 2.20
C VAL A 431 -2.25 -23.66 3.16
N VAL A 432 -2.93 -23.40 4.28
CA VAL A 432 -3.11 -24.38 5.36
C VAL A 432 -4.59 -24.60 5.69
N ASN A 433 -4.90 -25.80 6.18
CA ASN A 433 -6.19 -26.13 6.77
C ASN A 433 -6.30 -25.57 8.22
N GLU A 434 -7.41 -25.87 8.90
CA GLU A 434 -7.66 -25.45 10.28
C GLU A 434 -6.64 -26.04 11.30
N GLN A 435 -6.07 -27.21 10.98
CA GLN A 435 -5.05 -27.85 11.78
C GLN A 435 -3.64 -27.26 11.55
N GLY A 436 -3.50 -26.35 10.58
CA GLY A 436 -2.23 -25.72 10.20
C GLY A 436 -1.38 -26.56 9.25
N GLU A 437 -1.92 -27.62 8.68
CA GLU A 437 -1.26 -28.49 7.70
C GLU A 437 -1.36 -27.91 6.29
N ILE A 438 -0.29 -28.05 5.51
CA ILE A 438 -0.25 -27.57 4.12
C ILE A 438 -1.19 -28.43 3.27
N VAL A 439 -2.14 -27.79 2.60
CA VAL A 439 -3.10 -28.48 1.73
C VAL A 439 -2.50 -28.78 0.34
N PRO A 440 -3.04 -29.75 -0.39
CA PRO A 440 -2.70 -29.97 -1.80
C PRO A 440 -2.99 -28.72 -2.65
N VAL A 441 -2.35 -28.62 -3.82
CA VAL A 441 -2.70 -27.56 -4.79
C VAL A 441 -4.18 -27.65 -5.18
N ASN A 442 -4.75 -26.54 -5.60
CA ASN A 442 -6.16 -26.39 -5.95
C ASN A 442 -7.15 -26.64 -4.79
N THR A 443 -6.65 -26.68 -3.55
CA THR A 443 -7.46 -26.84 -2.34
C THR A 443 -7.50 -25.51 -1.57
N PRO A 444 -8.69 -25.00 -1.21
CA PRO A 444 -8.82 -23.78 -0.42
C PRO A 444 -8.29 -23.97 1.00
N GLY A 445 -7.68 -22.93 1.56
CA GLY A 445 -7.25 -22.86 2.94
C GLY A 445 -6.75 -21.47 3.30
N GLU A 446 -6.32 -21.23 4.54
CA GLU A 446 -5.78 -19.94 4.96
C GLU A 446 -4.41 -19.70 4.37
N LEU A 447 -4.25 -18.54 3.73
CA LEU A 447 -2.97 -18.09 3.19
C LEU A 447 -2.06 -17.62 4.32
N CYS A 448 -0.86 -18.18 4.37
CA CYS A 448 0.22 -17.72 5.23
C CYS A 448 1.41 -17.27 4.37
N THR A 449 2.12 -16.24 4.84
CA THR A 449 3.29 -15.71 4.11
C THR A 449 4.45 -15.44 5.04
N ARG A 450 5.68 -15.56 4.53
CA ARG A 450 6.93 -15.28 5.25
C ARG A 450 7.95 -14.70 4.28
N GLY A 451 8.79 -13.77 4.74
CA GLY A 451 9.87 -13.22 3.93
C GLY A 451 10.27 -11.82 4.37
N TYR A 452 11.08 -11.18 3.53
CA TYR A 452 11.60 -9.82 3.77
C TYR A 452 10.47 -8.79 3.96
N SER A 453 9.31 -8.99 3.36
CA SER A 453 8.18 -8.05 3.38
C SER A 453 7.30 -8.14 4.62
N THR A 454 7.45 -9.21 5.44
CA THR A 454 6.67 -9.37 6.66
C THR A 454 7.00 -8.25 7.67
N MET A 455 5.99 -7.55 8.14
CA MET A 455 6.14 -6.47 9.13
C MET A 455 6.95 -6.91 10.36
N LEU A 456 7.56 -5.95 11.03
CA LEU A 456 8.28 -6.22 12.27
C LEU A 456 7.32 -6.69 13.38
N LYS A 457 6.26 -5.91 13.63
CA LYS A 457 5.24 -6.16 14.64
C LYS A 457 4.07 -5.17 14.51
N TYR A 458 3.02 -5.36 15.30
CA TYR A 458 2.12 -4.27 15.66
C TYR A 458 2.74 -3.43 16.77
N TRP A 459 2.76 -2.10 16.62
CA TRP A 459 3.35 -1.19 17.60
C TRP A 459 2.61 -1.25 18.91
N ASP A 460 3.37 -1.52 19.99
CA ASP A 460 2.87 -1.65 21.36
C ASP A 460 1.65 -2.58 21.49
N ASP A 461 1.73 -3.75 20.79
CA ASP A 461 0.68 -4.77 20.78
C ASP A 461 1.29 -6.16 20.52
N ASP A 462 2.00 -6.66 21.52
CA ASP A 462 2.73 -7.93 21.42
C ASP A 462 1.77 -9.14 21.33
N GLU A 463 0.59 -9.05 21.95
CA GLU A 463 -0.43 -10.12 21.88
C GLU A 463 -0.92 -10.29 20.45
N LYS A 464 -1.38 -9.20 19.83
CA LYS A 464 -1.83 -9.25 18.42
C LYS A 464 -0.71 -9.59 17.47
N THR A 465 0.53 -9.21 17.78
CA THR A 465 1.70 -9.60 16.99
C THR A 465 1.88 -11.12 17.03
N LYS A 466 1.82 -11.75 18.20
CA LYS A 466 1.95 -13.21 18.36
C LYS A 466 0.79 -13.99 17.76
N GLU A 467 -0.43 -13.44 17.79
CA GLU A 467 -1.59 -14.04 17.12
C GLU A 467 -1.44 -14.04 15.57
N THR A 468 -0.80 -12.99 15.05
CA THR A 468 -0.70 -12.78 13.58
C THR A 468 0.58 -13.39 13.00
N ILE A 469 1.70 -13.33 13.73
CA ILE A 469 3.02 -13.81 13.29
C ILE A 469 3.49 -14.90 14.26
N SER A 470 3.64 -16.12 13.74
CA SER A 470 4.16 -17.25 14.51
C SER A 470 5.65 -17.08 14.86
N PRO A 471 6.19 -17.86 15.82
CA PRO A 471 7.62 -17.78 16.19
C PRO A 471 8.60 -18.03 15.03
N ASP A 472 8.22 -18.85 14.07
CA ASP A 472 8.94 -19.13 12.83
C ASP A 472 8.66 -18.13 11.71
N ARG A 473 8.06 -16.97 12.06
CA ARG A 473 7.81 -15.79 11.22
C ARG A 473 6.76 -15.97 10.13
N TRP A 474 5.92 -16.99 10.17
CA TRP A 474 4.75 -17.06 9.31
C TRP A 474 3.68 -16.06 9.74
N LEU A 475 3.29 -15.19 8.84
CA LEU A 475 2.17 -14.28 9.00
C LEU A 475 0.90 -14.94 8.45
N ARG A 476 -0.12 -15.05 9.30
CA ARG A 476 -1.47 -15.49 8.94
C ARG A 476 -2.24 -14.30 8.37
N THR A 477 -2.70 -14.41 7.12
CA THR A 477 -3.33 -13.26 6.44
C THR A 477 -4.81 -13.11 6.78
N GLY A 478 -5.46 -14.18 7.24
CA GLY A 478 -6.91 -14.26 7.41
C GLY A 478 -7.67 -14.32 6.07
N ASP A 479 -6.97 -14.43 4.96
CA ASP A 479 -7.56 -14.60 3.64
C ASP A 479 -7.52 -16.07 3.23
N ILE A 480 -8.59 -16.56 2.63
CA ILE A 480 -8.67 -17.91 2.05
C ILE A 480 -8.19 -17.84 0.61
N ALA A 481 -7.25 -18.68 0.28
CA ALA A 481 -6.63 -18.74 -1.04
C ALA A 481 -6.53 -20.16 -1.58
N VAL A 482 -6.32 -20.25 -2.88
CA VAL A 482 -5.94 -21.44 -3.60
C VAL A 482 -4.65 -21.16 -4.34
N ILE A 483 -3.71 -22.10 -4.32
CA ILE A 483 -2.51 -22.09 -5.18
C ILE A 483 -2.67 -23.20 -6.21
N ASN A 484 -2.53 -22.87 -7.49
CA ASN A 484 -2.62 -23.86 -8.54
C ASN A 484 -1.29 -24.62 -8.74
N GLU A 485 -1.31 -25.66 -9.56
CA GLU A 485 -0.15 -26.50 -9.86
C GLU A 485 1.05 -25.76 -10.48
N ASN A 486 0.84 -24.55 -11.02
CA ASN A 486 1.90 -23.69 -11.55
C ASN A 486 2.39 -22.66 -10.53
N GLY A 487 1.88 -22.66 -9.29
CA GLY A 487 2.27 -21.76 -8.20
C GLY A 487 1.60 -20.40 -8.22
N TYR A 488 0.61 -20.17 -9.09
CA TYR A 488 -0.18 -18.93 -9.08
C TYR A 488 -1.26 -18.98 -8.02
N GLY A 489 -1.47 -17.85 -7.34
CA GLY A 489 -2.48 -17.71 -6.30
C GLY A 489 -3.81 -17.17 -6.81
N GLN A 490 -4.88 -17.52 -6.11
CA GLN A 490 -6.21 -16.94 -6.24
C GLN A 490 -6.80 -16.75 -4.85
N ILE A 491 -7.31 -15.55 -4.55
CA ILE A 491 -8.04 -15.29 -3.31
C ILE A 491 -9.49 -15.72 -3.52
N VAL A 492 -9.96 -16.62 -2.69
CA VAL A 492 -11.34 -17.11 -2.69
C VAL A 492 -12.24 -16.21 -1.85
N GLY A 493 -11.70 -15.67 -0.74
CA GLY A 493 -12.44 -14.77 0.14
C GLY A 493 -11.67 -14.46 1.42
N ARG A 494 -12.33 -13.79 2.36
CA ARG A 494 -11.83 -13.68 3.73
C ARG A 494 -12.50 -14.71 4.61
N ALA A 495 -11.76 -15.31 5.52
CA ALA A 495 -12.31 -16.27 6.48
C ALA A 495 -13.51 -15.69 7.24
N LYS A 496 -13.42 -14.44 7.65
CA LYS A 496 -14.47 -13.71 8.39
C LYS A 496 -15.65 -13.20 7.53
N ASP A 497 -15.48 -13.08 6.20
CA ASP A 497 -16.53 -12.63 5.28
C ASP A 497 -17.22 -13.86 4.62
N MET A 498 -16.75 -15.06 4.90
CA MET A 498 -17.37 -16.30 4.46
C MET A 498 -18.73 -16.46 5.14
N LEU A 499 -19.73 -16.78 4.36
CA LEU A 499 -21.10 -16.99 4.81
C LEU A 499 -21.28 -18.47 5.15
N ILE A 500 -22.00 -18.76 6.22
CA ILE A 500 -22.40 -20.13 6.57
C ILE A 500 -23.91 -20.23 6.44
N ARG A 501 -24.38 -20.76 5.30
CA ARG A 501 -25.78 -20.91 4.99
C ARG A 501 -26.21 -22.37 5.08
N GLY A 502 -26.95 -22.72 6.12
CA GLY A 502 -27.42 -24.10 6.32
C GLY A 502 -26.30 -25.15 6.38
N GLY A 503 -25.13 -24.77 6.89
CA GLY A 503 -23.94 -25.62 6.96
C GLY A 503 -23.02 -25.58 5.73
N GLU A 504 -23.40 -24.85 4.67
CA GLU A 504 -22.60 -24.68 3.47
C GLU A 504 -21.76 -23.40 3.55
N ASN A 505 -20.46 -23.51 3.26
CA ASN A 505 -19.55 -22.38 3.20
C ASN A 505 -19.68 -21.67 1.85
N ILE A 506 -20.06 -20.40 1.86
CA ILE A 506 -20.22 -19.56 0.68
C ILE A 506 -19.20 -18.44 0.71
N TYR A 507 -18.40 -18.33 -0.33
CA TYR A 507 -17.45 -17.24 -0.50
C TYR A 507 -18.07 -16.13 -1.34
N PRO A 508 -18.29 -14.93 -0.79
CA PRO A 508 -18.94 -13.81 -1.50
C PRO A 508 -18.36 -13.52 -2.86
N ARG A 509 -17.04 -13.64 -3.00
CA ARG A 509 -16.31 -13.34 -4.22
C ARG A 509 -16.78 -14.16 -5.43
N GLU A 510 -17.09 -15.42 -5.25
CA GLU A 510 -17.57 -16.29 -6.34
C GLU A 510 -18.86 -15.74 -6.97
N ILE A 511 -19.76 -15.23 -6.12
CA ILE A 511 -21.03 -14.65 -6.56
C ILE A 511 -20.80 -13.25 -7.15
N GLU A 512 -19.92 -12.46 -6.54
CA GLU A 512 -19.54 -11.15 -7.04
C GLU A 512 -18.95 -11.23 -8.45
N GLU A 513 -17.99 -12.14 -8.67
CA GLU A 513 -17.39 -12.38 -9.99
C GLU A 513 -18.43 -12.83 -11.02
N LEU A 514 -19.36 -13.71 -10.63
CA LEU A 514 -20.45 -14.13 -11.51
C LEU A 514 -21.33 -12.94 -11.91
N LEU A 515 -21.78 -12.12 -10.93
CA LEU A 515 -22.62 -10.95 -11.18
C LEU A 515 -21.92 -9.92 -12.08
N HIS A 516 -20.61 -9.74 -11.92
CA HIS A 516 -19.82 -8.86 -12.80
C HIS A 516 -19.77 -9.31 -14.27
N THR A 517 -20.08 -10.58 -14.58
CA THR A 517 -20.18 -11.04 -15.97
C THR A 517 -21.51 -10.67 -16.64
N HIS A 518 -22.49 -10.19 -15.88
CA HIS A 518 -23.78 -9.76 -16.42
C HIS A 518 -23.65 -8.41 -17.14
N PRO A 519 -24.13 -8.24 -18.39
CA PRO A 519 -23.93 -7.03 -19.18
C PRO A 519 -24.40 -5.73 -18.51
N ALA A 520 -25.48 -5.78 -17.74
CA ALA A 520 -26.08 -4.63 -17.07
C ALA A 520 -25.38 -4.28 -15.74
N VAL A 521 -24.51 -5.13 -15.19
CA VAL A 521 -23.89 -4.93 -13.87
C VAL A 521 -22.57 -4.15 -14.02
N ALA A 522 -22.46 -3.02 -13.33
CA ALA A 522 -21.24 -2.24 -13.22
C ALA A 522 -20.39 -2.68 -12.02
N GLU A 523 -21.05 -2.93 -10.88
CA GLU A 523 -20.38 -3.31 -9.62
C GLU A 523 -21.33 -4.17 -8.78
N ALA A 524 -20.79 -5.20 -8.10
CA ALA A 524 -21.58 -6.06 -7.22
C ALA A 524 -20.75 -6.46 -5.99
N HIS A 525 -21.38 -6.42 -4.82
CA HIS A 525 -20.80 -6.86 -3.56
C HIS A 525 -21.79 -7.73 -2.81
N VAL A 526 -21.30 -8.84 -2.24
CA VAL A 526 -22.11 -9.85 -1.58
C VAL A 526 -21.76 -9.93 -0.10
N ILE A 527 -22.79 -10.01 0.74
CA ILE A 527 -22.71 -10.11 2.19
C ILE A 527 -23.66 -11.19 2.70
N GLY A 528 -23.36 -11.70 3.91
CA GLY A 528 -24.30 -12.49 4.70
C GLY A 528 -25.20 -11.59 5.52
N VAL A 529 -26.48 -11.92 5.54
CA VAL A 529 -27.45 -11.33 6.46
C VAL A 529 -28.09 -12.40 7.31
N PRO A 530 -28.53 -12.10 8.54
CA PRO A 530 -29.14 -13.10 9.41
C PRO A 530 -30.34 -13.79 8.79
N ASP A 531 -30.47 -15.09 9.04
CA ASP A 531 -31.65 -15.89 8.72
C ASP A 531 -31.93 -16.91 9.83
N VAL A 532 -33.12 -16.89 10.39
CA VAL A 532 -33.52 -17.71 11.56
C VAL A 532 -33.37 -19.21 11.30
N ARG A 533 -33.55 -19.65 10.07
CA ARG A 533 -33.51 -21.08 9.71
C ARG A 533 -32.13 -21.56 9.26
N LEU A 534 -31.42 -20.73 8.50
CA LEU A 534 -30.20 -21.13 7.81
C LEU A 534 -28.92 -20.52 8.45
N GLY A 535 -29.10 -19.71 9.51
CA GLY A 535 -28.03 -18.94 10.13
C GLY A 535 -27.77 -17.65 9.34
N GLU A 536 -27.40 -17.80 8.06
CA GLU A 536 -27.19 -16.66 7.18
C GLU A 536 -27.87 -16.88 5.80
N GLU A 537 -28.21 -15.77 5.16
CA GLU A 537 -28.67 -15.71 3.79
C GLU A 537 -27.81 -14.79 2.93
N VAL A 538 -27.74 -15.10 1.63
CA VAL A 538 -26.95 -14.35 0.66
C VAL A 538 -27.71 -13.08 0.27
N CYS A 539 -27.06 -11.92 0.46
CA CYS A 539 -27.54 -10.62 -0.01
C CYS A 539 -26.52 -10.00 -0.97
N ALA A 540 -26.95 -9.60 -2.16
CA ALA A 540 -26.14 -8.90 -3.14
C ALA A 540 -26.57 -7.43 -3.26
N TRP A 541 -25.63 -6.50 -3.13
CA TRP A 541 -25.79 -5.11 -3.52
C TRP A 541 -25.23 -4.93 -4.93
N VAL A 542 -26.01 -4.34 -5.83
CA VAL A 542 -25.70 -4.25 -7.26
C VAL A 542 -25.84 -2.82 -7.75
N ARG A 543 -24.81 -2.31 -8.41
CA ARG A 543 -24.86 -1.05 -9.19
C ARG A 543 -24.98 -1.41 -10.68
N LEU A 544 -25.95 -0.83 -11.33
CA LEU A 544 -26.16 -1.03 -12.77
C LEU A 544 -25.30 -0.06 -13.60
N ARG A 545 -25.03 -0.44 -14.83
CA ARG A 545 -24.43 0.46 -15.81
C ARG A 545 -25.42 1.55 -16.20
N PRO A 546 -24.97 2.74 -16.60
CA PRO A 546 -25.84 3.79 -17.10
C PRO A 546 -26.75 3.27 -18.23
N ASN A 547 -28.01 3.66 -18.18
CA ASN A 547 -29.05 3.30 -19.16
C ASN A 547 -29.36 1.78 -19.25
N CYS A 548 -28.94 0.99 -18.28
CA CYS A 548 -29.34 -0.41 -18.15
C CYS A 548 -30.44 -0.58 -17.12
N SER A 549 -31.36 -1.48 -17.38
CA SER A 549 -32.41 -1.89 -16.45
C SER A 549 -32.46 -3.41 -16.39
N VAL A 550 -32.51 -3.97 -15.21
CA VAL A 550 -32.62 -5.40 -14.93
C VAL A 550 -33.33 -5.57 -13.59
N THR A 551 -34.14 -6.60 -13.46
CA THR A 551 -34.86 -6.90 -12.22
C THR A 551 -34.04 -7.85 -11.33
N GLU A 552 -34.42 -7.92 -10.05
CA GLU A 552 -33.85 -8.92 -9.13
C GLU A 552 -34.08 -10.34 -9.63
N SER A 553 -35.26 -10.60 -10.22
CA SER A 553 -35.60 -11.90 -10.78
C SER A 553 -34.70 -12.31 -11.94
N ASP A 554 -34.36 -11.35 -12.80
CA ASP A 554 -33.44 -11.60 -13.93
C ASP A 554 -32.04 -11.96 -13.43
N LEU A 555 -31.53 -11.23 -12.44
CA LEU A 555 -30.22 -11.54 -11.85
C LEU A 555 -30.22 -12.87 -11.09
N ARG A 556 -31.29 -13.21 -10.36
CA ARG A 556 -31.42 -14.55 -9.75
C ARG A 556 -31.48 -15.65 -10.80
N ASN A 557 -32.22 -15.46 -11.88
CA ASN A 557 -32.27 -16.43 -12.98
C ASN A 557 -30.92 -16.57 -13.66
N PHE A 558 -30.20 -15.45 -13.87
CA PHE A 558 -28.84 -15.47 -14.39
C PHE A 558 -27.87 -16.29 -13.53
N CYS A 559 -28.06 -16.28 -12.20
CA CYS A 559 -27.26 -17.10 -11.28
C CYS A 559 -27.66 -18.59 -11.30
N ARG A 560 -28.95 -18.94 -11.49
CA ARG A 560 -29.49 -20.31 -11.35
C ARG A 560 -28.78 -21.35 -12.20
N GLU A 561 -28.36 -21.00 -13.40
CA GLU A 561 -27.74 -21.92 -14.34
C GLU A 561 -26.20 -22.04 -14.15
N LYS A 562 -25.62 -21.23 -13.26
CA LYS A 562 -24.18 -21.03 -13.18
C LYS A 562 -23.55 -21.33 -11.82
N VAL A 563 -24.35 -21.30 -10.75
CA VAL A 563 -23.89 -21.62 -9.39
C VAL A 563 -24.88 -22.53 -8.66
N ALA A 564 -24.40 -23.22 -7.63
CA ALA A 564 -25.24 -24.05 -6.79
C ALA A 564 -26.39 -23.23 -6.16
N TYR A 565 -27.57 -23.84 -5.99
CA TYR A 565 -28.78 -23.17 -5.54
C TYR A 565 -28.63 -22.41 -4.23
N PHE A 566 -27.80 -22.90 -3.32
CA PHE A 566 -27.56 -22.26 -2.02
C PHE A 566 -26.71 -20.99 -2.11
N LYS A 567 -26.02 -20.74 -3.24
CA LYS A 567 -25.23 -19.54 -3.53
C LYS A 567 -26.04 -18.42 -4.20
N ILE A 568 -27.27 -18.71 -4.66
CA ILE A 568 -28.10 -17.72 -5.34
C ILE A 568 -28.57 -16.68 -4.34
N PRO A 569 -28.35 -15.37 -4.58
CA PRO A 569 -28.76 -14.33 -3.66
C PRO A 569 -30.28 -14.34 -3.42
N LYS A 570 -30.68 -14.44 -2.14
CA LYS A 570 -32.07 -14.28 -1.71
C LYS A 570 -32.49 -12.83 -1.83
N TYR A 571 -31.60 -11.92 -1.41
CA TYR A 571 -31.83 -10.48 -1.48
C TYR A 571 -30.90 -9.87 -2.52
N ILE A 572 -31.46 -9.03 -3.41
CA ILE A 572 -30.70 -8.24 -4.38
C ILE A 572 -31.16 -6.79 -4.23
N LEU A 573 -30.25 -5.91 -3.83
CA LEU A 573 -30.54 -4.51 -3.59
C LEU A 573 -29.78 -3.66 -4.60
N PHE A 574 -30.51 -2.88 -5.40
CA PHE A 574 -29.88 -1.94 -6.32
C PHE A 574 -29.42 -0.69 -5.58
N ARG A 575 -28.19 -0.26 -5.83
CA ARG A 575 -27.53 0.88 -5.17
C ARG A 575 -26.70 1.67 -6.15
N ASP A 576 -26.73 2.98 -6.02
CA ASP A 576 -25.86 3.87 -6.80
C ASP A 576 -24.48 4.01 -6.18
N ASP A 577 -24.34 3.83 -4.87
CA ASP A 577 -23.08 3.88 -4.15
C ASP A 577 -23.01 2.83 -3.03
N PHE A 578 -21.80 2.58 -2.55
CA PHE A 578 -21.50 1.59 -1.51
C PHE A 578 -20.73 2.25 -0.36
N PRO A 579 -20.90 1.77 0.88
CA PRO A 579 -20.03 2.20 1.98
C PRO A 579 -18.58 1.84 1.70
N LYS A 580 -17.71 2.86 1.60
CA LYS A 580 -16.29 2.71 1.27
C LYS A 580 -15.41 3.38 2.31
N THR A 581 -14.22 2.82 2.48
CA THR A 581 -13.13 3.52 3.15
C THR A 581 -12.60 4.63 2.26
N VAL A 582 -11.74 5.52 2.81
CA VAL A 582 -11.06 6.57 2.02
C VAL A 582 -10.19 5.99 0.90
N THR A 583 -9.70 4.76 1.07
CA THR A 583 -8.94 4.03 0.04
C THR A 583 -9.83 3.40 -1.04
N GLY A 584 -11.15 3.58 -0.98
CA GLY A 584 -12.10 2.97 -1.91
C GLY A 584 -12.46 1.51 -1.59
N LYS A 585 -12.02 0.98 -0.43
CA LYS A 585 -12.32 -0.40 -0.02
C LYS A 585 -13.74 -0.49 0.54
N ILE A 586 -14.51 -1.46 0.07
CA ILE A 586 -15.89 -1.71 0.49
C ILE A 586 -15.95 -2.13 1.96
N GLN A 587 -16.86 -1.54 2.72
CA GLN A 587 -17.13 -1.83 4.12
C GLN A 587 -18.32 -2.80 4.24
N LYS A 588 -18.08 -4.10 4.02
CA LYS A 588 -19.14 -5.14 4.04
C LYS A 588 -19.92 -5.17 5.36
N PHE A 589 -19.27 -4.91 6.49
CA PHE A 589 -19.93 -4.85 7.78
C PHE A 589 -21.00 -3.75 7.83
N ARG A 590 -20.73 -2.56 7.25
CA ARG A 590 -21.73 -1.49 7.14
C ARG A 590 -22.85 -1.83 6.17
N MET A 591 -22.53 -2.51 5.06
CA MET A 591 -23.57 -3.01 4.16
C MET A 591 -24.50 -3.97 4.91
N ARG A 592 -23.94 -4.86 5.74
CA ARG A 592 -24.73 -5.79 6.58
C ARG A 592 -25.64 -5.01 7.55
N GLU A 593 -25.10 -4.07 8.31
CA GLU A 593 -25.86 -3.24 9.24
C GLU A 593 -27.02 -2.52 8.56
N ILE A 594 -26.76 -1.87 7.42
CA ILE A 594 -27.77 -1.16 6.65
C ILE A 594 -28.86 -2.14 6.16
N THR A 595 -28.45 -3.30 5.61
CA THR A 595 -29.38 -4.30 5.06
C THR A 595 -30.27 -4.90 6.15
N VAL A 596 -29.68 -5.25 7.31
CA VAL A 596 -30.42 -5.80 8.45
C VAL A 596 -31.50 -4.83 8.91
N ASN A 597 -31.15 -3.54 9.04
CA ASN A 597 -32.10 -2.51 9.44
C ASN A 597 -33.17 -2.25 8.36
N GLU A 598 -32.80 -2.19 7.09
CA GLU A 598 -33.71 -1.89 5.97
C GLU A 598 -34.73 -3.01 5.74
N LEU A 599 -34.28 -4.26 5.85
CA LEU A 599 -35.14 -5.43 5.63
C LEU A 599 -35.78 -5.96 6.93
N ASN A 600 -35.54 -5.29 8.07
CA ASN A 600 -36.02 -5.70 9.40
C ASN A 600 -35.70 -7.18 9.70
N LEU A 601 -34.47 -7.60 9.44
CA LEU A 601 -34.02 -8.96 9.69
C LEU A 601 -33.63 -9.09 11.16
N ASP A 602 -34.27 -10.01 11.86
CA ASP A 602 -33.93 -10.32 13.25
C ASP A 602 -32.53 -10.97 13.30
N SER A 603 -31.69 -10.50 14.24
CA SER A 603 -30.34 -10.98 14.47
C SER A 603 -30.30 -12.28 15.25
#